data_d17b81d8786aac3729b7a9e42de4af5f
#
_entry.id   d17b81d8786aac3729b7a9e42de4af5f
#
_cell.length_a   1.000
_cell.length_b   1.000
_cell.length_c   1.000
_cell.angle_alpha   90.00
_cell.angle_beta   90.00
_cell.angle_gamma   90.00
#
_symmetry.space_group_name_H-M   'P 1'
#
loop_
_entity.id
_entity.type
_entity.pdbx_description
1 polymer ?
#
loop_
_entity_poly.entity_id
_entity_poly.type
_entity_poly.pdbx_seq_one_letter_code
_entity_poly.pdbx_strand_id
1 'polypeptide(L)'
;MSVMRTMQVRQSRQDNDGIKNPIYVTSQDKQRLEDLVMEVEASDPRKRGDLKALTEELHRAVIVDPKDVFSDVITMNSRAEMRDLESGETVAFTLVFPTEANIDEEKISVLAPIGAGMLGYRVGDKFEWNVPGGLRRMKVTKVHYQPEAAGDFDR
;
A
#
# COMPACT_ATOMS: atom_id res chain seq x y z
N MET A 1 13.41 -12.00 28.54
CA MET A 1 13.60 -12.85 27.35
C MET A 1 12.66 -12.48 26.23
N SER A 2 11.38 -12.44 26.48
CA SER A 2 10.43 -12.11 25.41
C SER A 2 10.58 -10.67 24.93
N VAL A 3 10.96 -9.75 25.80
CA VAL A 3 11.17 -8.35 25.40
C VAL A 3 12.33 -8.24 24.41
N MET A 4 13.41 -8.97 24.67
CA MET A 4 14.56 -8.96 23.78
C MET A 4 14.19 -9.54 22.42
N ARG A 5 13.37 -10.58 22.42
CA ARG A 5 12.93 -11.20 21.18
C ARG A 5 12.12 -10.23 20.34
N THR A 6 11.26 -9.45 20.98
CA THR A 6 10.47 -8.45 20.29
C THR A 6 11.35 -7.38 19.66
N MET A 7 12.37 -6.96 20.36
CA MET A 7 13.31 -5.97 19.83
C MET A 7 14.07 -6.53 18.64
N GLN A 8 14.46 -7.79 18.70
CA GLN A 8 15.14 -8.43 17.57
C GLN A 8 14.27 -8.47 16.34
N VAL A 9 12.99 -8.74 16.50
CA VAL A 9 12.07 -8.76 15.37
C VAL A 9 12.00 -7.39 14.69
N ARG A 10 11.91 -6.34 15.49
CA ARG A 10 11.88 -4.99 14.92
C ARG A 10 13.17 -4.62 14.23
N GLN A 11 14.28 -4.99 14.85
CA GLN A 11 15.59 -4.73 14.28
C GLN A 11 15.76 -5.48 12.97
N SER A 12 15.35 -6.73 12.95
CA SER A 12 15.37 -7.53 11.76
C SER A 12 14.58 -6.90 10.62
N ARG A 13 13.43 -6.32 10.97
CA ARG A 13 12.59 -5.64 9.99
C ARG A 13 13.30 -4.47 9.34
N GLN A 14 14.06 -3.71 10.12
CA GLN A 14 14.78 -2.56 9.61
C GLN A 14 15.97 -2.94 8.75
N ASP A 15 16.59 -4.05 9.08
CA ASP A 15 17.83 -4.46 8.44
C ASP A 15 17.60 -5.40 7.26
N ASN A 16 16.37 -5.65 6.92
CA ASN A 16 16.04 -6.64 5.90
C ASN A 16 16.22 -6.09 4.50
N ASP A 17 17.31 -6.48 3.90
CA ASP A 17 17.52 -6.25 2.48
C ASP A 17 16.84 -7.37 1.72
N GLY A 18 15.76 -7.09 1.05
CA GLY A 18 15.08 -8.07 0.24
C GLY A 18 13.87 -8.70 0.88
N ILE A 19 13.65 -8.49 2.18
CA ILE A 19 12.42 -8.92 2.84
C ILE A 19 11.58 -7.69 3.07
N LYS A 20 10.39 -7.69 2.49
CA LYS A 20 9.48 -6.56 2.61
C LYS A 20 8.91 -6.47 4.02
N ASN A 21 8.67 -5.26 4.48
CA ASN A 21 7.90 -5.04 5.71
C ASN A 21 6.51 -5.63 5.55
N PRO A 22 5.88 -6.09 6.64
CA PRO A 22 4.51 -6.54 6.55
C PRO A 22 3.58 -5.42 6.12
N ILE A 23 2.56 -5.76 5.37
CA ILE A 23 1.50 -4.82 5.04
C ILE A 23 0.20 -5.28 5.69
N TYR A 24 -0.66 -4.31 5.94
CA TYR A 24 -1.94 -4.53 6.61
C TYR A 24 -3.06 -4.11 5.68
N VAL A 25 -4.00 -5.00 5.44
CA VAL A 25 -5.14 -4.74 4.57
C VAL A 25 -6.40 -5.07 5.35
N THR A 26 -7.38 -4.18 5.33
CA THR A 26 -8.62 -4.48 6.03
C THR A 26 -9.38 -5.57 5.30
N SER A 27 -10.19 -6.32 6.04
CA SER A 27 -10.99 -7.37 5.44
C SER A 27 -11.93 -6.83 4.37
N GLN A 28 -12.43 -5.63 4.57
CA GLN A 28 -13.29 -4.97 3.59
C GLN A 28 -12.52 -4.63 2.31
N ASP A 29 -11.33 -4.05 2.46
CA ASP A 29 -10.49 -3.72 1.30
C ASP A 29 -10.06 -4.97 0.56
N LYS A 30 -9.71 -6.03 1.31
CA LYS A 30 -9.31 -7.28 0.68
C LYS A 30 -10.40 -7.82 -0.22
N GLN A 31 -11.63 -7.83 0.25
CA GLN A 31 -12.75 -8.32 -0.54
C GLN A 31 -12.93 -7.48 -1.80
N ARG A 32 -12.91 -6.16 -1.65
CA ARG A 32 -13.10 -5.26 -2.80
C ARG A 32 -11.97 -5.38 -3.81
N LEU A 33 -10.75 -5.57 -3.31
CA LEU A 33 -9.59 -5.69 -4.21
C LEU A 33 -9.57 -7.03 -4.93
N GLU A 34 -9.99 -8.11 -4.26
CA GLU A 34 -10.11 -9.40 -4.92
C GLU A 34 -11.19 -9.37 -6.01
N ASP A 35 -12.29 -8.71 -5.72
CA ASP A 35 -13.36 -8.54 -6.72
C ASP A 35 -12.85 -7.74 -7.91
N LEU A 36 -12.08 -6.69 -7.66
CA LEU A 36 -11.49 -5.89 -8.71
C LEU A 36 -10.56 -6.72 -9.60
N VAL A 37 -9.70 -7.51 -8.99
CA VAL A 37 -8.77 -8.36 -9.74
C VAL A 37 -9.54 -9.33 -10.65
N MET A 38 -10.57 -9.97 -10.11
CA MET A 38 -11.37 -10.89 -10.88
C MET A 38 -12.07 -10.20 -12.04
N GLU A 39 -12.60 -9.01 -11.80
CA GLU A 39 -13.30 -8.25 -12.82
C GLU A 39 -12.37 -7.82 -13.96
N VAL A 40 -11.20 -7.34 -13.62
CA VAL A 40 -10.22 -6.90 -14.62
C VAL A 40 -9.70 -8.09 -15.42
N GLU A 41 -9.40 -9.22 -14.76
CA GLU A 41 -8.96 -10.41 -15.48
C GLU A 41 -10.00 -10.92 -16.46
N ALA A 42 -11.28 -10.88 -16.06
CA ALA A 42 -12.36 -11.34 -16.92
C ALA A 42 -12.58 -10.43 -18.13
N SER A 43 -12.44 -9.10 -17.92
CA SER A 43 -12.71 -8.15 -19.00
C SER A 43 -11.52 -7.94 -19.91
N ASP A 44 -10.30 -8.10 -19.42
CA ASP A 44 -9.09 -7.90 -20.22
C ASP A 44 -7.97 -8.80 -19.73
N PRO A 45 -7.89 -10.05 -20.24
CA PRO A 45 -6.84 -10.98 -19.81
C PRO A 45 -5.42 -10.47 -20.05
N ARG A 46 -5.24 -9.48 -20.94
CA ARG A 46 -3.91 -8.93 -21.22
C ARG A 46 -3.37 -8.15 -20.03
N LYS A 47 -4.23 -7.72 -19.11
CA LYS A 47 -3.82 -6.98 -17.93
C LYS A 47 -3.38 -7.87 -16.77
N ARG A 48 -3.36 -9.18 -16.97
CA ARG A 48 -2.98 -10.10 -15.90
C ARG A 48 -1.60 -9.78 -15.33
N GLY A 49 -0.66 -9.39 -16.19
CA GLY A 49 0.68 -9.01 -15.75
C GLY A 49 0.67 -7.78 -14.84
N ASP A 50 -0.21 -6.82 -15.15
CA ASP A 50 -0.33 -5.60 -14.35
C ASP A 50 -0.94 -5.88 -12.98
N LEU A 51 -1.73 -6.95 -12.88
CA LEU A 51 -2.39 -7.32 -11.63
C LEU A 51 -1.49 -8.16 -10.72
N LYS A 52 -0.38 -8.65 -11.25
CA LYS A 52 0.46 -9.57 -10.51
C LYS A 52 1.01 -8.95 -9.22
N ALA A 53 1.49 -7.71 -9.31
CA ALA A 53 2.04 -7.02 -8.15
C ALA A 53 1.00 -6.88 -7.05
N LEU A 54 -0.20 -6.44 -7.41
CA LEU A 54 -1.27 -6.29 -6.42
C LEU A 54 -1.65 -7.63 -5.82
N THR A 55 -1.79 -8.66 -6.66
CA THR A 55 -2.17 -10.00 -6.20
C THR A 55 -1.13 -10.54 -5.20
N GLU A 56 0.16 -10.37 -5.49
CA GLU A 56 1.21 -10.81 -4.59
C GLU A 56 1.15 -10.08 -3.25
N GLU A 57 0.91 -8.77 -3.27
CA GLU A 57 0.79 -8.00 -2.04
C GLU A 57 -0.41 -8.46 -1.20
N LEU A 58 -1.53 -8.74 -1.85
CA LEU A 58 -2.71 -9.22 -1.13
C LEU A 58 -2.46 -10.59 -0.48
N HIS A 59 -1.69 -11.45 -1.16
CA HIS A 59 -1.41 -12.78 -0.62
C HIS A 59 -0.56 -12.73 0.65
N ARG A 60 0.37 -11.79 0.75
CA ARG A 60 1.24 -11.69 1.92
C ARG A 60 0.70 -10.77 3.00
N ALA A 61 -0.41 -10.09 2.75
CA ALA A 61 -0.94 -9.10 3.67
C ALA A 61 -1.48 -9.72 4.96
N VAL A 62 -1.30 -9.00 6.05
CA VAL A 62 -1.97 -9.31 7.31
C VAL A 62 -3.36 -8.69 7.22
N ILE A 63 -4.39 -9.52 7.35
CA ILE A 63 -5.77 -9.06 7.22
C ILE A 63 -6.30 -8.66 8.59
N VAL A 64 -6.84 -7.45 8.67
CA VAL A 64 -7.33 -6.90 9.93
C VAL A 64 -8.76 -6.39 9.76
N ASP A 65 -9.50 -6.32 10.86
CA ASP A 65 -10.81 -5.71 10.85
C ASP A 65 -10.65 -4.20 10.63
N PRO A 66 -11.55 -3.54 9.87
CA PRO A 66 -11.46 -2.09 9.67
C PRO A 66 -11.36 -1.29 10.97
N LYS A 67 -11.97 -1.78 12.03
CA LYS A 67 -11.94 -1.08 13.33
C LYS A 67 -10.61 -1.24 14.05
N ASP A 68 -9.80 -2.21 13.64
CA ASP A 68 -8.56 -2.55 14.33
C ASP A 68 -7.32 -2.12 13.56
N VAL A 69 -7.47 -1.55 12.35
CA VAL A 69 -6.32 -1.15 11.56
C VAL A 69 -5.63 0.06 12.20
N PHE A 70 -4.30 0.05 12.21
CA PHE A 70 -3.54 1.18 12.74
C PHE A 70 -3.79 2.42 11.89
N SER A 71 -3.90 3.57 12.54
CA SER A 71 -4.24 4.83 11.86
C SER A 71 -3.17 5.31 10.88
N ASP A 72 -1.98 4.77 10.95
CA ASP A 72 -0.87 5.13 10.06
C ASP A 72 -0.66 4.15 8.90
N VAL A 73 -1.61 3.26 8.68
CA VAL A 73 -1.59 2.33 7.55
C VAL A 73 -2.25 2.96 6.34
N ILE A 74 -1.65 2.78 5.17
CA ILE A 74 -2.25 3.26 3.91
C ILE A 74 -3.29 2.24 3.47
N THR A 75 -4.56 2.55 3.72
CA THR A 75 -5.68 1.74 3.25
C THR A 75 -6.26 2.34 1.98
N MET A 76 -7.22 1.66 1.36
CA MET A 76 -7.90 2.25 0.20
C MET A 76 -8.55 3.57 0.61
N ASN A 77 -8.47 4.55 -0.28
CA ASN A 77 -8.95 5.92 -0.07
C ASN A 77 -8.17 6.72 0.97
N SER A 78 -7.05 6.20 1.44
CA SER A 78 -6.12 6.94 2.30
C SER A 78 -5.32 7.94 1.48
N ARG A 79 -5.00 9.08 2.09
CA ARG A 79 -4.06 10.04 1.51
C ARG A 79 -2.76 9.97 2.29
N ALA A 80 -1.68 9.68 1.59
CA ALA A 80 -0.37 9.50 2.22
C ALA A 80 0.68 10.32 1.53
N GLU A 81 1.69 10.69 2.29
CA GLU A 81 2.85 11.42 1.80
C GLU A 81 4.05 10.48 1.86
N MET A 82 4.82 10.50 0.79
CA MET A 82 5.98 9.62 0.66
C MET A 82 7.16 10.43 0.15
N ARG A 83 8.35 10.02 0.56
CA ARG A 83 9.57 10.67 0.15
C ARG A 83 10.40 9.73 -0.70
N ASP A 84 10.84 10.21 -1.86
CA ASP A 84 11.77 9.49 -2.71
C ASP A 84 13.15 9.55 -2.05
N LEU A 85 13.71 8.39 -1.73
CA LEU A 85 14.95 8.33 -0.97
C LEU A 85 16.17 8.73 -1.78
N GLU A 86 16.06 8.74 -3.11
CA GLU A 86 17.17 9.15 -3.97
C GLU A 86 17.15 10.64 -4.27
N SER A 87 16.00 11.16 -4.66
CA SER A 87 15.88 12.57 -5.03
C SER A 87 15.58 13.47 -3.83
N GLY A 88 15.03 12.92 -2.76
CA GLY A 88 14.58 13.70 -1.62
C GLY A 88 13.24 14.38 -1.83
N GLU A 89 12.64 14.19 -3.00
CA GLU A 89 11.34 14.81 -3.28
C GLU A 89 10.23 14.12 -2.52
N THR A 90 9.25 14.92 -2.12
CA THR A 90 8.07 14.43 -1.42
C THR A 90 6.88 14.48 -2.36
N VAL A 91 6.10 13.39 -2.39
CA VAL A 91 4.86 13.32 -3.16
C VAL A 91 3.73 12.90 -2.23
N ALA A 92 2.52 13.31 -2.55
CA ALA A 92 1.34 12.91 -1.79
C ALA A 92 0.27 12.44 -2.76
N PHE A 93 -0.31 11.29 -2.46
CA PHE A 93 -1.35 10.70 -3.29
C PHE A 93 -2.47 10.13 -2.42
N THR A 94 -3.68 10.14 -3.00
CA THR A 94 -4.79 9.39 -2.44
C THR A 94 -4.89 8.09 -3.22
N LEU A 95 -4.87 6.97 -2.52
CA LEU A 95 -4.93 5.64 -3.13
C LEU A 95 -6.38 5.28 -3.39
N VAL A 96 -6.74 5.10 -4.66
CA VAL A 96 -8.14 4.90 -5.04
C VAL A 96 -8.31 3.69 -5.96
N PHE A 97 -9.56 3.27 -6.12
CA PHE A 97 -9.92 2.28 -7.14
C PHE A 97 -9.80 2.90 -8.53
N PRO A 98 -9.58 2.08 -9.57
CA PRO A 98 -9.29 2.62 -10.91
C PRO A 98 -10.34 3.61 -11.44
N THR A 99 -11.60 3.41 -11.11
CA THR A 99 -12.66 4.29 -11.60
C THR A 99 -12.59 5.69 -11.03
N GLU A 100 -11.88 5.86 -9.93
CA GLU A 100 -11.74 7.16 -9.27
C GLU A 100 -10.38 7.81 -9.51
N ALA A 101 -9.51 7.16 -10.27
CA ALA A 101 -8.17 7.68 -10.52
C ALA A 101 -8.23 9.01 -11.27
N ASN A 102 -7.46 9.98 -10.80
CA ASN A 102 -7.38 11.30 -11.42
C ASN A 102 -6.09 11.96 -10.97
N ILE A 103 -5.10 11.97 -11.85
CA ILE A 103 -3.77 12.47 -11.49
C ILE A 103 -3.79 13.96 -11.17
N ASP A 104 -4.69 14.73 -11.77
CA ASP A 104 -4.80 16.16 -11.47
C ASP A 104 -5.27 16.42 -10.05
N GLU A 105 -5.98 15.46 -9.44
CA GLU A 105 -6.41 15.52 -8.05
C GLU A 105 -5.52 14.68 -7.15
N GLU A 106 -4.40 14.22 -7.67
CA GLU A 106 -3.46 13.36 -6.95
C GLU A 106 -4.09 12.06 -6.46
N LYS A 107 -5.04 11.54 -7.23
CA LYS A 107 -5.68 10.25 -6.96
C LYS A 107 -5.06 9.20 -7.87
N ILE A 108 -4.40 8.23 -7.27
CA ILE A 108 -3.69 7.22 -8.03
C ILE A 108 -4.36 5.86 -7.85
N SER A 109 -4.48 5.14 -8.97
CA SER A 109 -5.09 3.83 -8.96
C SER A 109 -4.24 2.82 -8.21
N VAL A 110 -4.89 1.93 -7.46
CA VAL A 110 -4.22 0.81 -6.81
C VAL A 110 -3.58 -0.14 -7.82
N LEU A 111 -4.01 -0.09 -9.08
CA LEU A 111 -3.40 -0.91 -10.15
C LEU A 111 -2.13 -0.26 -10.72
N ALA A 112 -1.91 1.02 -10.49
CA ALA A 112 -0.67 1.67 -10.91
C ALA A 112 0.49 1.14 -10.06
N PRO A 113 1.72 1.09 -10.62
CA PRO A 113 2.85 0.54 -9.87
C PRO A 113 3.06 1.15 -8.49
N ILE A 114 3.03 2.49 -8.39
CA ILE A 114 3.21 3.13 -7.07
C ILE A 114 2.00 2.86 -6.17
N GLY A 115 0.80 2.79 -6.74
CA GLY A 115 -0.41 2.50 -5.96
C GLY A 115 -0.35 1.12 -5.34
N ALA A 116 -0.03 0.11 -6.14
CA ALA A 116 0.14 -1.25 -5.61
C ALA A 116 1.28 -1.30 -4.59
N GLY A 117 2.33 -0.51 -4.82
CA GLY A 117 3.48 -0.50 -3.94
C GLY A 117 3.22 0.15 -2.59
N MET A 118 2.34 1.13 -2.52
CA MET A 118 2.11 1.86 -1.26
C MET A 118 1.04 1.21 -0.37
N LEU A 119 0.20 0.36 -0.92
CA LEU A 119 -0.90 -0.24 -0.18
C LEU A 119 -0.41 -1.00 1.05
N GLY A 120 -0.97 -0.67 2.21
CA GLY A 120 -0.78 -1.45 3.43
C GLY A 120 0.46 -1.10 4.24
N TYR A 121 1.33 -0.26 3.74
CA TYR A 121 2.51 0.17 4.49
C TYR A 121 2.14 1.21 5.54
N ARG A 122 2.99 1.32 6.54
CA ARG A 122 2.81 2.25 7.65
C ARG A 122 3.82 3.38 7.58
N VAL A 123 3.56 4.45 8.29
CA VAL A 123 4.53 5.55 8.43
C VAL A 123 5.86 4.97 8.92
N GLY A 124 6.93 5.35 8.26
CA GLY A 124 8.27 4.85 8.55
C GLY A 124 8.70 3.67 7.69
N ASP A 125 7.78 3.00 7.06
CA ASP A 125 8.11 1.88 6.19
C ASP A 125 8.67 2.37 4.86
N LYS A 126 9.52 1.54 4.26
CA LYS A 126 10.09 1.79 2.94
C LYS A 126 9.57 0.75 1.98
N PHE A 127 9.35 1.17 0.75
CA PHE A 127 8.93 0.25 -0.31
C PHE A 127 9.58 0.64 -1.63
N GLU A 128 9.58 -0.30 -2.55
CA GLU A 128 10.17 -0.10 -3.87
C GLU A 128 9.08 -0.20 -4.94
N TRP A 129 9.25 0.56 -6.02
CA TRP A 129 8.36 0.46 -7.15
C TRP A 129 9.14 0.70 -8.44
N ASN A 130 8.68 0.08 -9.51
CA ASN A 130 9.35 0.16 -10.80
C ASN A 130 8.86 1.34 -11.61
N VAL A 131 9.82 2.07 -12.18
CA VAL A 131 9.55 3.13 -13.12
C VAL A 131 10.35 2.85 -14.39
N PRO A 132 10.07 3.53 -15.52
CA PRO A 132 10.80 3.26 -16.76
C PRO A 132 12.32 3.37 -16.63
N GLY A 133 12.80 4.25 -15.76
CA GLY A 133 14.25 4.43 -15.55
C GLY A 133 14.87 3.49 -14.54
N GLY A 134 14.10 2.57 -13.94
CA GLY A 134 14.64 1.64 -12.95
C GLY A 134 13.78 1.54 -11.71
N LEU A 135 14.44 1.23 -10.61
CA LEU A 135 13.76 1.02 -9.33
C LEU A 135 13.85 2.26 -8.47
N ARG A 136 12.73 2.67 -7.90
CA ARG A 136 12.68 3.81 -6.96
C ARG A 136 12.35 3.30 -5.57
N ARG A 137 12.99 3.90 -4.58
CA ARG A 137 12.76 3.57 -3.17
C ARG A 137 12.09 4.74 -2.50
N MET A 138 10.98 4.45 -1.83
CA MET A 138 10.13 5.44 -1.19
C MET A 138 10.00 5.12 0.28
N LYS A 139 9.81 6.16 1.08
CA LYS A 139 9.52 6.02 2.51
C LYS A 139 8.21 6.72 2.81
N VAL A 140 7.31 6.03 3.51
CA VAL A 140 6.05 6.63 3.94
C VAL A 140 6.36 7.58 5.09
N THR A 141 6.07 8.86 4.91
CA THR A 141 6.38 9.88 5.91
C THR A 141 5.16 10.33 6.71
N LYS A 142 3.97 10.24 6.12
CA LYS A 142 2.76 10.71 6.80
C LYS A 142 1.53 10.11 6.15
N VAL A 143 0.51 9.86 6.95
CA VAL A 143 -0.83 9.54 6.45
C VAL A 143 -1.73 10.72 6.85
N HIS A 144 -2.16 11.47 5.85
CA HIS A 144 -2.97 12.67 6.07
C HIS A 144 -4.43 12.33 6.35
N TYR A 145 -4.93 11.26 5.75
CA TYR A 145 -6.30 10.85 5.90
C TYR A 145 -6.37 9.33 5.73
N GLN A 146 -7.10 8.69 6.62
CA GLN A 146 -7.43 7.28 6.54
C GLN A 146 -8.89 7.13 6.89
N PRO A 147 -9.72 6.54 6.00
CA PRO A 147 -11.16 6.42 6.24
C PRO A 147 -11.51 5.78 7.58
N GLU A 148 -10.83 4.69 7.92
CA GLU A 148 -11.11 3.96 9.15
C GLU A 148 -10.83 4.82 10.39
N ALA A 149 -9.73 5.56 10.39
CA ALA A 149 -9.40 6.44 11.50
C ALA A 149 -10.37 7.61 11.62
N ALA A 150 -10.95 8.03 10.50
CA ALA A 150 -11.93 9.11 10.48
C ALA A 150 -13.36 8.63 10.77
N GLY A 151 -13.56 7.31 10.87
CA GLY A 151 -14.88 6.75 11.08
C GLY A 151 -15.71 6.62 9.81
N ASP A 152 -15.09 6.78 8.65
CA ASP A 152 -15.76 6.72 7.34
C ASP A 152 -15.70 5.30 6.79
N PHE A 153 -16.34 4.36 7.50
CA PHE A 153 -16.22 2.93 7.16
C PHE A 153 -16.92 2.52 5.87
N ASP A 154 -17.71 3.41 5.30
CA ASP A 154 -18.42 3.13 4.05
C ASP A 154 -17.66 3.57 2.80
N ARG A 155 -16.46 4.02 2.94
CA ARG A 155 -15.64 4.46 1.81
C ARG A 155 -14.84 3.37 1.15
#